data_7e81e6154c1901da6393aca1ebf0ac3f
#
_entry.id   7e81e6154c1901da6393aca1ebf0ac3f
#
_cell.length_a   1.000
_cell.length_b   1.000
_cell.length_c   1.000
_cell.angle_alpha   90.00
_cell.angle_beta   90.00
_cell.angle_gamma   90.00
#
_symmetry.space_group_name_H-M   'P 1'
#
loop_
_entity.id
_entity.type
_entity.pdbx_description
1 polymer ?
#
loop_
_entity_poly.entity_id
_entity_poly.type
_entity_poly.pdbx_seq_one_letter_code
_entity_poly.pdbx_strand_id
1 'polypeptide(L)'
;MADGDTPHLACPFEDCGSSDAFNWNDEGYGFCHSCAKSYPSSEPTFEWADNDYPVKRRVNYMDVPVKELTYEGIRGIKPDVCQLYGIQLQLGEDGQPVRYAYKYPHTIKYRSFNDKSKTWVKDTGLGMTHLFGPEFNAGTSKRLYLTEGEFDAASLYEILGEKFPVKSLPSASIGEKFLQKNIDYLKSFET
;
A
#
# COMPACT_ATOMS: atom_id res chain seq x y z
N MET A 1 -3.47 3.14 -9.70
CA MET A 1 -2.86 1.90 -10.20
C MET A 1 -1.37 2.16 -10.16
N ALA A 2 -0.68 1.63 -9.17
CA ALA A 2 0.77 1.77 -9.08
C ALA A 2 1.37 0.64 -9.91
N ASP A 3 2.22 1.01 -10.86
CA ASP A 3 3.01 0.10 -11.66
C ASP A 3 3.89 -0.74 -10.74
N GLY A 4 3.40 -1.92 -10.37
CA GLY A 4 4.25 -2.94 -9.80
C GLY A 4 5.10 -3.51 -10.93
N ASP A 5 6.41 -3.53 -10.75
CA ASP A 5 7.47 -4.13 -11.56
C ASP A 5 7.02 -5.11 -12.66
N THR A 6 6.27 -4.63 -13.63
CA THR A 6 6.12 -5.35 -14.89
C THR A 6 7.46 -5.20 -15.62
N PRO A 7 8.12 -6.31 -15.96
CA PRO A 7 9.38 -6.21 -16.67
C PRO A 7 9.18 -5.41 -17.96
N HIS A 8 10.00 -4.41 -18.15
CA HIS A 8 10.07 -3.69 -19.40
C HIS A 8 10.61 -4.66 -20.46
N LEU A 9 9.78 -5.03 -21.41
CA LEU A 9 10.08 -6.03 -22.42
C LEU A 9 10.27 -5.39 -23.79
N ALA A 10 10.99 -6.08 -24.66
CA ALA A 10 11.03 -5.71 -26.07
C ALA A 10 9.62 -5.78 -26.67
N CYS A 11 9.29 -4.80 -27.50
CA CYS A 11 8.00 -4.78 -28.16
C CYS A 11 7.87 -5.95 -29.15
N PRO A 12 6.81 -6.76 -29.05
CA PRO A 12 6.60 -7.89 -29.94
C PRO A 12 6.16 -7.50 -31.37
N PHE A 13 5.79 -6.23 -31.57
CA PHE A 13 5.34 -5.76 -32.86
C PHE A 13 6.54 -5.36 -33.73
N GLU A 14 6.73 -6.03 -34.88
CA GLU A 14 7.90 -5.92 -35.75
C GLU A 14 8.21 -4.47 -36.20
N ASP A 15 7.19 -3.65 -36.33
CA ASP A 15 7.30 -2.27 -36.77
C ASP A 15 7.67 -1.28 -35.65
N CYS A 16 7.77 -1.74 -34.40
CA CYS A 16 8.04 -0.87 -33.25
C CYS A 16 9.53 -0.72 -32.93
N GLY A 17 10.28 -1.81 -32.95
CA GLY A 17 11.72 -1.83 -32.65
C GLY A 17 12.13 -1.42 -31.25
N SER A 18 11.19 -1.17 -30.35
CA SER A 18 11.49 -0.81 -28.95
C SER A 18 11.96 -2.02 -28.15
N SER A 19 13.07 -1.87 -27.40
CA SER A 19 13.68 -2.94 -26.62
C SER A 19 13.08 -3.10 -25.22
N ASP A 20 12.29 -2.11 -24.72
CA ASP A 20 11.92 -2.00 -23.31
C ASP A 20 10.56 -1.32 -23.05
N ALA A 21 9.80 -0.97 -24.09
CA ALA A 21 8.56 -0.22 -23.92
C ALA A 21 7.29 -1.09 -23.82
N PHE A 22 7.42 -2.41 -23.79
CA PHE A 22 6.29 -3.32 -23.70
C PHE A 22 6.10 -3.82 -22.27
N ASN A 23 4.90 -3.61 -21.74
CA ASN A 23 4.50 -4.09 -20.42
C ASN A 23 3.48 -5.21 -20.59
N TRP A 24 3.64 -6.27 -19.80
CA TRP A 24 2.72 -7.39 -19.72
C TRP A 24 2.03 -7.40 -18.36
N ASN A 25 0.73 -7.59 -18.32
CA ASN A 25 0.00 -7.74 -17.06
C ASN A 25 -0.34 -9.21 -16.78
N ASP A 26 -0.69 -9.48 -15.52
CA ASP A 26 -0.99 -10.85 -15.04
C ASP A 26 -2.30 -11.43 -15.62
N GLU A 27 -3.11 -10.61 -16.31
CA GLU A 27 -4.37 -11.02 -16.92
C GLU A 27 -4.19 -11.48 -18.38
N GLY A 28 -2.94 -11.52 -18.87
CA GLY A 28 -2.64 -11.93 -20.22
C GLY A 28 -2.78 -10.82 -21.28
N TYR A 29 -2.76 -9.56 -20.83
CA TYR A 29 -2.75 -8.40 -21.72
C TYR A 29 -1.41 -7.71 -21.67
N GLY A 30 -0.93 -7.28 -22.82
CA GLY A 30 0.26 -6.48 -22.95
C GLY A 30 -0.02 -5.15 -23.66
N PHE A 31 0.80 -4.14 -23.36
CA PHE A 31 0.72 -2.83 -23.99
C PHE A 31 2.11 -2.27 -24.24
N CYS A 32 2.34 -1.76 -25.44
CA CYS A 32 3.57 -1.07 -25.79
C CYS A 32 3.41 0.44 -25.70
N HIS A 33 4.18 1.07 -24.81
CA HIS A 33 4.15 2.53 -24.63
C HIS A 33 4.81 3.29 -25.77
N SER A 34 5.61 2.62 -26.60
CA SER A 34 6.28 3.24 -27.76
C SER A 34 5.37 3.32 -28.98
N CYS A 35 4.67 2.24 -29.34
CA CYS A 35 3.79 2.21 -30.51
C CYS A 35 2.30 2.21 -30.20
N ALA A 36 1.92 2.25 -28.91
CA ALA A 36 0.54 2.25 -28.41
C ALA A 36 -0.31 1.03 -28.87
N LYS A 37 0.32 -0.08 -29.20
CA LYS A 37 -0.37 -1.33 -29.56
C LYS A 37 -0.59 -2.21 -28.33
N SER A 38 -1.72 -2.92 -28.30
CA SER A 38 -2.10 -3.84 -27.25
C SER A 38 -2.03 -5.29 -27.73
N TYR A 39 -1.73 -6.22 -26.78
CA TYR A 39 -1.81 -7.66 -27.01
C TYR A 39 -2.86 -8.25 -26.04
N PRO A 40 -3.73 -9.22 -26.42
CA PRO A 40 -3.86 -9.70 -27.77
C PRO A 40 -4.36 -8.59 -28.72
N SER A 41 -3.70 -8.46 -29.85
CA SER A 41 -4.18 -7.56 -30.90
C SER A 41 -5.31 -8.25 -31.67
N SER A 42 -6.15 -7.46 -32.34
CA SER A 42 -7.10 -7.99 -33.32
C SER A 42 -6.41 -8.61 -34.55
N GLU A 43 -5.08 -8.52 -34.62
CA GLU A 43 -4.26 -9.11 -35.68
C GLU A 43 -3.67 -10.44 -35.24
N PRO A 44 -3.93 -11.56 -35.91
CA PRO A 44 -3.66 -12.93 -35.42
C PRO A 44 -2.23 -13.44 -35.71
N THR A 45 -1.20 -12.64 -35.65
CA THR A 45 0.13 -13.02 -36.19
C THR A 45 1.24 -13.19 -35.16
N PHE A 46 0.94 -13.23 -33.86
CA PHE A 46 1.99 -13.39 -32.88
C PHE A 46 1.78 -14.63 -32.00
N GLU A 47 2.57 -15.69 -32.26
CA GLU A 47 2.69 -16.83 -31.36
C GLU A 47 3.86 -16.60 -30.38
N TRP A 48 3.55 -16.36 -29.11
CA TRP A 48 4.54 -16.48 -28.06
C TRP A 48 4.86 -17.96 -27.86
N ALA A 49 6.15 -18.30 -27.88
CA ALA A 49 6.56 -19.63 -27.46
C ALA A 49 6.13 -19.81 -26.00
N ASP A 50 5.33 -20.83 -25.77
CA ASP A 50 4.55 -21.10 -24.52
C ASP A 50 5.36 -21.21 -23.21
N ASN A 51 6.67 -20.99 -23.20
CA ASN A 51 7.52 -21.42 -22.09
C ASN A 51 8.48 -20.39 -21.49
N ASP A 52 8.59 -19.16 -21.97
CA ASP A 52 9.68 -18.27 -21.55
C ASP A 52 9.30 -17.12 -20.60
N TYR A 53 8.03 -16.95 -20.27
CA TYR A 53 7.65 -15.96 -19.25
C TYR A 53 7.26 -16.65 -17.97
N PRO A 54 7.98 -16.40 -16.87
CA PRO A 54 7.53 -16.86 -15.58
C PRO A 54 6.22 -16.13 -15.26
N VAL A 55 5.10 -16.81 -15.48
CA VAL A 55 3.81 -16.37 -14.91
C VAL A 55 4.03 -16.35 -13.41
N LYS A 56 4.40 -15.19 -12.88
CA LYS A 56 4.40 -14.98 -11.43
C LYS A 56 2.94 -15.15 -11.01
N ARG A 57 2.61 -16.35 -10.52
CA ARG A 57 1.30 -16.56 -9.89
C ARG A 57 1.11 -15.40 -8.91
N ARG A 58 0.04 -14.65 -9.08
CA ARG A 58 -0.38 -13.66 -8.08
C ARG A 58 -0.48 -14.41 -6.75
N VAL A 59 0.49 -14.20 -5.89
CA VAL A 59 0.33 -14.62 -4.51
C VAL A 59 -0.72 -13.67 -3.94
N ASN A 60 -1.92 -14.18 -3.72
CA ASN A 60 -2.90 -13.43 -2.97
C ASN A 60 -2.43 -13.40 -1.51
N TYR A 61 -1.74 -12.34 -1.14
CA TYR A 61 -1.21 -12.17 0.22
C TYR A 61 -2.29 -12.18 1.30
N MET A 62 -3.59 -12.06 0.91
CA MET A 62 -4.71 -12.21 1.83
C MET A 62 -4.94 -13.68 2.19
N ASP A 63 -4.61 -14.62 1.29
CA ASP A 63 -4.80 -16.05 1.48
C ASP A 63 -3.60 -16.71 2.17
N VAL A 64 -2.51 -15.97 2.42
CA VAL A 64 -1.40 -16.49 3.21
C VAL A 64 -1.87 -16.70 4.64
N PRO A 65 -1.86 -17.94 5.16
CA PRO A 65 -2.26 -18.23 6.52
C PRO A 65 -1.39 -17.43 7.49
N VAL A 66 -2.01 -16.79 8.45
CA VAL A 66 -1.31 -16.10 9.54
C VAL A 66 -1.65 -16.77 10.86
N LYS A 67 -0.60 -17.16 11.57
CA LYS A 67 -0.71 -17.87 12.85
C LYS A 67 -0.91 -16.91 14.01
N GLU A 68 -0.24 -15.78 13.95
CA GLU A 68 -0.14 -14.89 15.09
C GLU A 68 -0.17 -13.43 14.69
N LEU A 69 -0.81 -12.63 15.55
CA LEU A 69 -0.80 -11.17 15.50
C LEU A 69 -0.02 -10.68 16.70
N THR A 70 0.98 -9.87 16.48
CA THR A 70 1.78 -9.32 17.57
C THR A 70 1.92 -7.81 17.46
N TYR A 71 1.99 -7.15 18.62
CA TYR A 71 2.36 -5.75 18.77
C TYR A 71 3.81 -5.59 19.22
N GLU A 72 4.61 -6.63 19.12
CA GLU A 72 6.04 -6.53 19.44
C GLU A 72 6.68 -5.38 18.69
N GLY A 73 7.64 -4.73 19.36
CA GLY A 73 8.30 -3.54 18.84
C GLY A 73 8.71 -3.65 17.38
N ILE A 74 7.97 -2.99 16.50
CA ILE A 74 8.14 -3.07 15.06
C ILE A 74 9.02 -1.92 14.61
N ARG A 75 10.15 -2.22 13.99
CA ARG A 75 11.09 -1.20 13.48
C ARG A 75 11.59 -0.23 14.55
N GLY A 76 11.72 -0.68 15.80
CA GLY A 76 12.16 0.15 16.92
C GLY A 76 11.06 0.96 17.61
N ILE A 77 9.82 0.89 17.12
CA ILE A 77 8.65 1.51 17.77
C ILE A 77 8.22 0.62 18.94
N LYS A 78 7.94 1.21 20.09
CA LYS A 78 7.52 0.48 21.29
C LYS A 78 6.21 -0.31 21.07
N PRO A 79 6.05 -1.46 21.75
CA PRO A 79 4.83 -2.28 21.62
C PRO A 79 3.53 -1.53 21.96
N ASP A 80 3.55 -0.70 23.00
CA ASP A 80 2.39 0.10 23.44
C ASP A 80 2.01 1.17 22.41
N VAL A 81 3.00 1.79 21.76
CA VAL A 81 2.75 2.73 20.65
C VAL A 81 2.22 1.98 19.43
N CYS A 82 2.76 0.81 19.09
CA CYS A 82 2.21 -0.04 18.04
C CYS A 82 0.75 -0.42 18.33
N GLN A 83 0.44 -0.79 19.57
CA GLN A 83 -0.92 -1.12 20.01
C GLN A 83 -1.84 0.10 19.91
N LEU A 84 -1.41 1.25 20.39
CA LEU A 84 -2.17 2.51 20.33
C LEU A 84 -2.54 2.86 18.89
N TYR A 85 -1.60 2.72 17.96
CA TYR A 85 -1.78 3.01 16.53
C TYR A 85 -2.46 1.87 15.77
N GLY A 86 -2.64 0.70 16.37
CA GLY A 86 -3.19 -0.47 15.68
C GLY A 86 -2.27 -1.00 14.58
N ILE A 87 -0.94 -0.93 14.79
CA ILE A 87 0.08 -1.49 13.89
C ILE A 87 0.42 -2.89 14.38
N GLN A 88 0.13 -3.88 13.55
CA GLN A 88 0.39 -5.29 13.88
C GLN A 88 1.37 -5.91 12.88
N LEU A 89 2.19 -6.82 13.36
CA LEU A 89 2.97 -7.73 12.55
C LEU A 89 2.25 -9.07 12.49
N GLN A 90 2.01 -9.57 11.30
CA GLN A 90 1.40 -10.87 11.08
C GLN A 90 2.47 -11.89 10.70
N LEU A 91 2.56 -12.96 11.48
CA LEU A 91 3.52 -14.04 11.29
C LEU A 91 2.85 -15.20 10.55
N GLY A 92 3.59 -15.84 9.67
CA GLY A 92 3.18 -17.08 9.03
C GLY A 92 3.23 -18.29 9.97
N GLU A 93 2.83 -19.44 9.47
CA GLU A 93 2.87 -20.71 10.22
C GLU A 93 4.29 -21.11 10.65
N ASP A 94 5.28 -20.68 9.90
CA ASP A 94 6.72 -20.83 10.17
C ASP A 94 7.27 -19.82 11.17
N GLY A 95 6.42 -18.92 11.70
CA GLY A 95 6.81 -17.86 12.61
C GLY A 95 7.54 -16.68 11.94
N GLN A 96 7.67 -16.68 10.61
CA GLN A 96 8.31 -15.58 9.90
C GLN A 96 7.33 -14.44 9.61
N PRO A 97 7.81 -13.19 9.58
CA PRO A 97 6.99 -12.05 9.23
C PRO A 97 6.44 -12.15 7.79
N VAL A 98 5.13 -12.02 7.63
CA VAL A 98 4.44 -12.07 6.34
C VAL A 98 4.05 -10.67 5.89
N ARG A 99 3.38 -9.92 6.78
CA ARG A 99 2.84 -8.61 6.44
C ARG A 99 2.61 -7.75 7.68
N TYR A 100 2.57 -6.45 7.46
CA TYR A 100 2.04 -5.49 8.42
C TYR A 100 0.54 -5.30 8.21
N ALA A 101 -0.19 -5.07 9.30
CA ALA A 101 -1.58 -4.66 9.28
C ALA A 101 -1.73 -3.33 10.01
N TYR A 102 -2.36 -2.36 9.36
CA TYR A 102 -2.66 -1.04 9.91
C TYR A 102 -4.16 -0.91 10.09
N LYS A 103 -4.60 -0.78 11.32
CA LYS A 103 -6.01 -0.70 11.65
C LYS A 103 -6.53 0.73 11.49
N TYR A 104 -7.47 0.90 10.59
CA TYR A 104 -8.24 2.13 10.42
C TYR A 104 -9.64 1.98 11.02
N PRO A 105 -10.40 3.06 11.24
CA PRO A 105 -11.73 2.99 11.84
C PRO A 105 -12.68 1.98 11.18
N HIS A 106 -12.63 1.85 9.85
CA HIS A 106 -13.58 1.02 9.10
C HIS A 106 -12.92 -0.02 8.20
N THR A 107 -11.58 -0.10 8.20
CA THR A 107 -10.87 -1.04 7.33
C THR A 107 -9.50 -1.38 7.89
N ILE A 108 -8.84 -2.33 7.26
CA ILE A 108 -7.45 -2.68 7.57
C ILE A 108 -6.66 -2.56 6.27
N LYS A 109 -5.57 -1.80 6.33
CA LYS A 109 -4.57 -1.75 5.26
C LYS A 109 -3.48 -2.76 5.57
N TYR A 110 -3.12 -3.56 4.59
CA TYR A 110 -2.04 -4.52 4.69
C TYR A 110 -0.87 -4.09 3.81
N ARG A 111 0.33 -4.43 4.22
CA ARG A 111 1.54 -4.23 3.43
C ARG A 111 2.44 -5.44 3.60
N SER A 112 2.89 -6.02 2.50
CA SER A 112 3.85 -7.14 2.54
C SER A 112 5.11 -6.76 3.30
N PHE A 113 5.63 -7.69 4.10
CA PHE A 113 6.86 -7.51 4.85
C PHE A 113 8.07 -7.43 3.91
N ASN A 114 8.13 -8.32 2.93
CA ASN A 114 9.27 -8.48 2.03
C ASN A 114 9.20 -7.56 0.80
N ASP A 115 8.01 -7.12 0.41
CA ASP A 115 7.80 -6.32 -0.79
C ASP A 115 6.96 -5.08 -0.48
N LYS A 116 7.64 -3.95 -0.37
CA LYS A 116 7.00 -2.67 -0.01
C LYS A 116 6.00 -2.18 -1.05
N SER A 117 6.10 -2.62 -2.30
CA SER A 117 5.18 -2.26 -3.37
C SER A 117 3.82 -2.96 -3.22
N LYS A 118 3.77 -4.11 -2.54
CA LYS A 118 2.56 -4.89 -2.32
C LYS A 118 1.77 -4.36 -1.13
N THR A 119 0.79 -3.55 -1.43
CA THR A 119 -0.13 -2.97 -0.45
C THR A 119 -1.57 -3.21 -0.91
N TRP A 120 -2.45 -3.60 0.01
CA TRP A 120 -3.86 -3.79 -0.27
C TRP A 120 -4.71 -3.39 0.93
N VAL A 121 -5.97 -3.12 0.68
CA VAL A 121 -6.95 -2.71 1.70
C VAL A 121 -8.06 -3.75 1.74
N LYS A 122 -8.46 -4.15 2.95
CA LYS A 122 -9.63 -5.01 3.10
C LYS A 122 -10.84 -4.28 2.54
N ASP A 123 -11.51 -4.91 1.57
CA ASP A 123 -12.71 -4.32 0.99
C ASP A 123 -13.85 -4.34 2.01
N THR A 124 -14.32 -3.16 2.37
CA THR A 124 -15.48 -2.95 3.24
C THR A 124 -16.56 -2.10 2.55
N GLY A 125 -16.36 -1.76 1.27
CA GLY A 125 -17.19 -0.83 0.53
C GLY A 125 -17.03 0.64 0.92
N LEU A 126 -16.31 0.94 2.01
CA LEU A 126 -16.15 2.30 2.55
C LEU A 126 -14.82 2.95 2.13
N GLY A 127 -13.85 2.14 1.72
CA GLY A 127 -12.51 2.61 1.37
C GLY A 127 -11.76 3.27 2.52
N MET A 128 -10.64 3.92 2.17
CA MET A 128 -9.78 4.64 3.11
C MET A 128 -10.27 6.09 3.25
N THR A 129 -11.16 6.35 4.19
CA THR A 129 -11.81 7.67 4.34
C THR A 129 -11.28 8.50 5.52
N HIS A 130 -10.43 7.90 6.37
CA HIS A 130 -9.93 8.52 7.60
C HIS A 130 -8.41 8.60 7.61
N LEU A 131 -7.89 9.57 8.35
CA LEU A 131 -6.48 9.61 8.71
C LEU A 131 -6.13 8.40 9.58
N PHE A 132 -4.91 7.88 9.44
CA PHE A 132 -4.41 6.82 10.29
C PHE A 132 -3.97 7.33 11.65
N GLY A 133 -4.18 6.51 12.66
CA GLY A 133 -3.77 6.76 14.04
C GLY A 133 -4.95 6.92 15.00
N PRO A 134 -4.66 6.99 16.30
CA PRO A 134 -5.69 7.10 17.33
C PRO A 134 -6.48 8.41 17.21
N GLU A 135 -7.68 8.43 17.76
CA GLU A 135 -8.46 9.66 17.85
C GLU A 135 -7.87 10.57 18.95
N PHE A 136 -7.50 11.77 18.54
CA PHE A 136 -7.02 12.82 19.42
C PHE A 136 -8.05 13.92 19.52
N ASN A 137 -8.30 14.38 20.75
CA ASN A 137 -9.17 15.52 20.95
C ASN A 137 -8.38 16.83 20.81
N ALA A 138 -8.88 17.75 20.02
CA ALA A 138 -8.28 19.07 19.85
C ALA A 138 -8.11 19.84 21.17
N GLY A 139 -8.95 19.57 22.18
CA GLY A 139 -8.82 20.15 23.51
C GLY A 139 -7.56 19.77 24.29
N THR A 140 -6.87 18.70 23.87
CA THR A 140 -5.63 18.22 24.51
C THR A 140 -4.37 18.80 23.87
N SER A 141 -4.45 19.27 22.65
CA SER A 141 -3.34 19.90 21.94
C SER A 141 -3.87 20.85 20.87
N LYS A 142 -3.18 21.97 20.72
CA LYS A 142 -3.50 22.95 19.65
C LYS A 142 -2.94 22.54 18.28
N ARG A 143 -2.00 21.59 18.25
CA ARG A 143 -1.29 21.19 17.04
C ARG A 143 -1.54 19.72 16.73
N LEU A 144 -1.78 19.44 15.48
CA LEU A 144 -1.77 18.10 14.90
C LEU A 144 -0.60 17.97 13.93
N TYR A 145 0.22 16.97 14.10
CA TYR A 145 1.27 16.61 13.14
C TYR A 145 0.72 15.61 12.15
N LEU A 146 0.98 15.84 10.87
CA LEU A 146 0.62 14.93 9.80
C LEU A 146 1.88 14.38 9.13
N THR A 147 1.93 13.07 8.95
CA THR A 147 2.98 12.36 8.24
C THR A 147 2.42 11.67 6.99
N GLU A 148 3.31 11.23 6.12
CA GLU A 148 2.93 10.55 4.88
C GLU A 148 2.61 9.06 5.12
N GLY A 149 3.31 8.41 6.06
CA GLY A 149 3.22 6.98 6.29
C GLY A 149 2.81 6.60 7.70
N GLU A 150 2.22 5.41 7.84
CA GLU A 150 1.71 4.91 9.12
C GLU A 150 2.82 4.72 10.16
N PHE A 151 3.97 4.17 9.75
CA PHE A 151 5.12 4.04 10.64
C PHE A 151 5.70 5.38 11.04
N ASP A 152 5.69 6.36 10.14
CA ASP A 152 6.21 7.69 10.41
C ASP A 152 5.37 8.39 11.49
N ALA A 153 4.04 8.18 11.47
CA ALA A 153 3.17 8.73 12.51
C ALA A 153 3.46 8.14 13.89
N ALA A 154 3.56 6.83 13.99
CA ALA A 154 3.85 6.17 15.26
C ALA A 154 5.27 6.53 15.78
N SER A 155 6.26 6.56 14.89
CA SER A 155 7.63 6.95 15.24
C SER A 155 7.72 8.40 15.71
N LEU A 156 7.06 9.31 14.99
CA LEU A 156 7.05 10.74 15.37
C LEU A 156 6.33 10.96 16.71
N TYR A 157 5.23 10.24 16.96
CA TYR A 157 4.52 10.29 18.24
C TYR A 157 5.45 9.91 19.39
N GLU A 158 6.22 8.83 19.25
CA GLU A 158 7.19 8.39 20.23
C GLU A 158 8.34 9.39 20.42
N ILE A 159 8.91 9.90 19.32
CA ILE A 159 9.97 10.92 19.33
C ILE A 159 9.53 12.20 20.04
N LEU A 160 8.26 12.59 19.87
CA LEU A 160 7.68 13.77 20.55
C LEU A 160 7.30 13.48 22.01
N GLY A 161 7.72 12.31 22.57
CA GLY A 161 7.46 11.93 23.95
C GLY A 161 6.00 11.62 24.23
N GLU A 162 5.27 11.18 23.21
CA GLU A 162 3.87 10.71 23.31
C GLU A 162 2.88 11.80 23.79
N LYS A 163 3.24 13.08 23.56
CA LYS A 163 2.50 14.23 24.08
C LYS A 163 1.66 14.97 23.04
N PHE A 164 1.99 14.80 21.76
CA PHE A 164 1.35 15.58 20.70
C PHE A 164 0.59 14.66 19.75
N PRO A 165 -0.60 15.07 19.29
CA PRO A 165 -1.34 14.36 18.27
C PRO A 165 -0.52 14.20 16.98
N VAL A 166 -0.38 12.96 16.51
CA VAL A 166 0.25 12.65 15.23
C VAL A 166 -0.65 11.68 14.47
N LYS A 167 -0.96 11.99 13.24
CA LYS A 167 -1.68 11.10 12.33
C LYS A 167 -0.95 10.98 11.00
N SER A 168 -1.28 9.98 10.19
CA SER A 168 -0.78 9.94 8.83
C SER A 168 -1.88 9.95 7.80
N LEU A 169 -1.46 10.32 6.59
CA LEU A 169 -2.24 10.14 5.38
C LEU A 169 -2.27 8.65 5.03
N PRO A 170 -3.37 8.14 4.44
CA PRO A 170 -3.44 6.74 4.04
C PRO A 170 -2.57 6.42 2.81
N SER A 171 -2.19 7.44 2.04
CA SER A 171 -1.38 7.34 0.84
C SER A 171 -0.84 8.71 0.47
N ALA A 172 0.32 8.77 -0.18
CA ALA A 172 0.87 9.99 -0.77
C ALA A 172 -0.05 10.58 -1.87
N SER A 173 -0.83 9.73 -2.55
CA SER A 173 -1.74 10.11 -3.63
C SER A 173 -3.16 10.33 -3.13
N ILE A 174 -3.35 11.14 -2.10
CA ILE A 174 -4.69 11.48 -1.63
C ILE A 174 -5.31 12.59 -2.47
N GLY A 175 -6.57 12.38 -2.87
CA GLY A 175 -7.32 13.40 -3.59
C GLY A 175 -8.00 14.42 -2.66
N GLU A 176 -8.44 15.54 -3.26
CA GLU A 176 -9.16 16.60 -2.58
C GLU A 176 -10.38 16.10 -1.77
N LYS A 177 -11.11 15.13 -2.30
CA LYS A 177 -12.29 14.54 -1.62
C LYS A 177 -11.95 13.91 -0.28
N PHE A 178 -10.75 13.35 -0.12
CA PHE A 178 -10.31 12.82 1.15
C PHE A 178 -10.06 13.95 2.16
N LEU A 179 -9.39 15.01 1.75
CA LEU A 179 -9.14 16.16 2.60
C LEU A 179 -10.44 16.86 3.04
N GLN A 180 -11.40 17.00 2.12
CA GLN A 180 -12.72 17.56 2.44
C GLN A 180 -13.47 16.74 3.48
N LYS A 181 -13.39 15.41 3.43
CA LYS A 181 -14.01 14.53 4.45
C LYS A 181 -13.41 14.67 5.84
N ASN A 182 -12.16 15.07 5.93
CA ASN A 182 -11.44 15.23 7.20
C ASN A 182 -11.27 16.68 7.62
N ILE A 183 -11.86 17.64 6.90
CA ILE A 183 -11.57 19.07 7.08
C ILE A 183 -12.00 19.59 8.46
N ASP A 184 -13.14 19.13 8.97
CA ASP A 184 -13.64 19.57 10.27
C ASP A 184 -12.74 19.08 11.41
N TYR A 185 -12.27 17.84 11.30
CA TYR A 185 -11.29 17.29 12.22
C TYR A 185 -9.97 18.08 12.15
N LEU A 186 -9.47 18.35 10.95
CA LEU A 186 -8.24 19.12 10.78
C LEU A 186 -8.36 20.54 11.31
N LYS A 187 -9.48 21.21 11.05
CA LYS A 187 -9.75 22.58 11.55
C LYS A 187 -9.99 22.65 13.06
N SER A 188 -10.22 21.52 13.72
CA SER A 188 -10.38 21.51 15.18
C SER A 188 -9.07 21.76 15.93
N PHE A 189 -7.93 21.66 15.25
CA PHE A 189 -6.63 22.02 15.80
C PHE A 189 -6.24 23.44 15.37
N GLU A 190 -5.66 24.20 16.28
CA GLU A 190 -5.04 25.48 15.95
C GLU A 190 -3.70 25.21 15.25
N THR A 191 -3.44 25.90 14.16
CA THR A 191 -2.17 25.83 13.41
C THR A 191 -1.07 26.61 14.12
#